data_344b82cf3a451c8b64aa9efe300204a2
#
_entry.id   344b82cf3a451c8b64aa9efe300204a2
#
_cell.length_a   1.000
_cell.length_b   1.000
_cell.length_c   1.000
_cell.angle_alpha   90.00
_cell.angle_beta   90.00
_cell.angle_gamma   90.00
#
_symmetry.space_group_name_H-M   'P 1'
#
loop_
_entity.id
_entity.type
_entity.pdbx_description
1 polymer ?
#
loop_
_entity_poly.entity_id
_entity_poly.type
_entity_poly.pdbx_seq_one_letter_code
_entity_poly.pdbx_strand_id
1 'polypeptide(L)'
;MENKKVRIFDTTLRDGQQCPGAGMSFEQNLEYTQLAMEVGVDVLEAGFPSASHLDFEIVNTIAKLYGCKENSPIIAGLCQLREEQIDTTIEALLPAVKFKKAMLHVYLPVGIHLMPASLGERADDKQGLIKDVYNFIKKAADAGMEVEYSPEGYSQMGENFDFVTDTIRAAVEAGAYVINCPDTTGGACSFQKNNYFVDDMKKHAAIIAKEYPGRDVIWSVHCHNDFGLATQNSINGVFQGPARQIEGCFNGVGERAGNVSLEQCIMIIKHFAKELDDKNPFYTTINTEKIAKISDYIAKNMLPRQPHFPITGYNATRHSSGGHTNAILRNPLAYQPFDPKEVGKEIGIVFGPLSGGNHARSIIERCGYVCTEEEKAEVAQHIKDLYSQRRKGITDDELIRGYLDYRAPIKIEAFDYSKTAQTSEVKLKGKFFTFKGDVREVHEGKDSALAALKKIIDKYFGPVEVQSHRSKSDTSGITAVSVSKITIADELGAVYEGSGADQDIEISAMKALVDAVNKAYIERNYRKKN
;
A
#
# COMPACT_ATOMS: atom_id res chain seq x y z
N MET A 1 4.75 -31.40 -21.32
CA MET A 1 4.07 -30.08 -21.41
C MET A 1 5.10 -29.02 -21.07
N GLU A 2 5.13 -27.96 -21.86
CA GLU A 2 6.00 -26.81 -21.58
C GLU A 2 5.68 -26.23 -20.18
N ASN A 3 6.72 -25.91 -19.41
CA ASN A 3 6.53 -25.29 -18.09
C ASN A 3 6.08 -23.83 -18.28
N LYS A 4 4.86 -23.50 -17.87
CA LYS A 4 4.24 -22.16 -17.97
C LYS A 4 4.37 -21.35 -16.68
N LYS A 5 5.18 -21.80 -15.73
CA LYS A 5 5.47 -21.00 -14.53
C LYS A 5 6.18 -19.71 -14.93
N VAL A 6 5.66 -18.57 -14.45
CA VAL A 6 6.31 -17.27 -14.55
C VAL A 6 6.96 -16.97 -13.20
N ARG A 7 8.28 -16.85 -13.18
CA ARG A 7 9.06 -16.47 -11.99
C ARG A 7 8.81 -14.98 -11.70
N ILE A 8 8.63 -14.66 -10.45
CA ILE A 8 8.54 -13.28 -9.96
C ILE A 8 9.87 -12.93 -9.31
N PHE A 9 10.58 -12.01 -9.96
CA PHE A 9 11.84 -11.45 -9.51
C PHE A 9 11.58 -10.09 -8.89
N ASP A 10 11.75 -10.00 -7.59
CA ASP A 10 11.50 -8.78 -6.83
C ASP A 10 12.82 -8.00 -6.62
N THR A 11 12.93 -6.86 -7.29
CA THR A 11 14.08 -5.94 -7.18
C THR A 11 13.79 -4.72 -6.27
N THR A 12 12.79 -4.79 -5.42
CA THR A 12 12.42 -3.68 -4.52
C THR A 12 13.58 -3.26 -3.62
N LEU A 13 14.40 -4.21 -3.14
CA LEU A 13 15.54 -3.91 -2.28
C LEU A 13 16.78 -3.39 -3.05
N ARG A 14 16.79 -3.48 -4.38
CA ARG A 14 17.88 -2.93 -5.20
C ARG A 14 17.41 -1.73 -6.03
N ASP A 15 16.64 -1.94 -7.11
CA ASP A 15 16.19 -0.88 -8.01
C ASP A 15 15.17 0.04 -7.31
N GLY A 16 14.29 -0.55 -6.51
CA GLY A 16 13.33 0.19 -5.71
C GLY A 16 14.00 1.21 -4.79
N GLN A 17 15.11 0.86 -4.13
CA GLN A 17 15.85 1.76 -3.24
C GLN A 17 16.68 2.83 -4.00
N GLN A 18 16.83 2.72 -5.31
CA GLN A 18 17.42 3.76 -6.15
C GLN A 18 16.47 4.92 -6.43
N CYS A 19 15.21 4.80 -6.07
CA CYS A 19 14.24 5.91 -6.11
C CYS A 19 14.71 7.03 -5.16
N PRO A 20 14.79 8.30 -5.62
CA PRO A 20 15.15 9.40 -4.75
C PRO A 20 14.25 9.48 -3.50
N GLY A 21 14.87 9.41 -2.33
CA GLY A 21 14.17 9.43 -1.03
C GLY A 21 13.61 8.10 -0.54
N ALA A 22 13.87 6.99 -1.23
CA ALA A 22 13.32 5.67 -0.92
C ALA A 22 14.36 4.70 -0.33
N GLY A 23 15.06 5.06 0.73
CA GLY A 23 16.00 4.17 1.43
C GLY A 23 15.34 3.45 2.61
N MET A 24 15.71 2.18 2.84
CA MET A 24 15.35 1.42 4.03
C MET A 24 16.56 1.15 4.91
N SER A 25 16.36 1.08 6.25
CA SER A 25 17.43 0.70 7.18
C SER A 25 17.85 -0.77 6.99
N PHE A 26 18.96 -1.16 7.62
CA PHE A 26 19.43 -2.55 7.63
C PHE A 26 18.31 -3.50 8.13
N GLU A 27 17.68 -3.16 9.26
CA GLU A 27 16.60 -3.96 9.86
C GLU A 27 15.38 -4.03 8.95
N GLN A 28 15.02 -2.91 8.31
CA GLN A 28 13.90 -2.85 7.39
C GLN A 28 14.12 -3.72 6.13
N ASN A 29 15.35 -3.83 5.64
CA ASN A 29 15.69 -4.76 4.56
C ASN A 29 15.47 -6.22 4.99
N LEU A 30 15.84 -6.59 6.23
CA LEU A 30 15.60 -7.92 6.76
C LEU A 30 14.12 -8.22 6.97
N GLU A 31 13.36 -7.27 7.51
CA GLU A 31 11.89 -7.40 7.67
C GLU A 31 11.20 -7.54 6.30
N TYR A 32 11.62 -6.75 5.32
CA TYR A 32 11.09 -6.87 3.95
C TYR A 32 11.35 -8.25 3.37
N THR A 33 12.56 -8.81 3.57
CA THR A 33 12.91 -10.16 3.11
C THR A 33 11.94 -11.21 3.67
N GLN A 34 11.51 -11.08 4.93
CA GLN A 34 10.50 -11.97 5.52
C GLN A 34 9.15 -11.85 4.83
N LEU A 35 8.73 -10.62 4.50
CA LEU A 35 7.48 -10.37 3.78
C LEU A 35 7.54 -10.93 2.34
N ALA A 36 8.66 -10.77 1.66
CA ALA A 36 8.89 -11.34 0.33
C ALA A 36 8.80 -12.89 0.34
N MET A 37 9.32 -13.52 1.41
CA MET A 37 9.15 -14.97 1.64
C MET A 37 7.69 -15.36 1.90
N GLU A 38 6.95 -14.58 2.69
CA GLU A 38 5.52 -14.84 2.95
C GLU A 38 4.67 -14.71 1.69
N VAL A 39 5.02 -13.76 0.82
CA VAL A 39 4.40 -13.58 -0.51
C VAL A 39 4.80 -14.71 -1.45
N GLY A 40 5.99 -15.26 -1.29
CA GLY A 40 6.51 -16.37 -2.09
C GLY A 40 7.12 -15.94 -3.42
N VAL A 41 7.88 -14.83 -3.45
CA VAL A 41 8.65 -14.44 -4.64
C VAL A 41 9.69 -15.50 -4.98
N ASP A 42 9.97 -15.70 -6.26
CA ASP A 42 10.92 -16.73 -6.71
C ASP A 42 12.37 -16.29 -6.56
N VAL A 43 12.63 -14.99 -6.81
CA VAL A 43 13.94 -14.35 -6.68
C VAL A 43 13.78 -13.04 -5.94
N LEU A 44 14.69 -12.74 -5.01
CA LEU A 44 14.80 -11.46 -4.31
C LEU A 44 16.17 -10.87 -4.58
N GLU A 45 16.22 -9.76 -5.29
CA GLU A 45 17.45 -8.99 -5.47
C GLU A 45 17.71 -8.14 -4.23
N ALA A 46 18.64 -8.62 -3.41
CA ALA A 46 18.86 -8.10 -2.07
C ALA A 46 19.66 -6.78 -2.03
N GLY A 47 20.31 -6.42 -3.14
CA GLY A 47 21.08 -5.18 -3.23
C GLY A 47 22.20 -5.21 -4.26
N PHE A 48 23.10 -4.23 -4.15
CA PHE A 48 24.30 -4.07 -4.98
C PHE A 48 25.55 -4.12 -4.09
N PRO A 49 26.13 -5.32 -3.82
CA PRO A 49 27.17 -5.51 -2.80
C PRO A 49 28.39 -4.60 -2.91
N SER A 50 28.75 -4.23 -4.13
CA SER A 50 29.93 -3.37 -4.39
C SER A 50 29.63 -1.87 -4.30
N ALA A 51 28.37 -1.46 -4.05
CA ALA A 51 28.03 -0.05 -3.92
C ALA A 51 28.56 0.57 -2.62
N SER A 52 28.48 -0.17 -1.51
CA SER A 52 29.01 0.26 -0.21
C SER A 52 29.24 -0.95 0.72
N HIS A 53 29.95 -0.72 1.83
CA HIS A 53 30.11 -1.74 2.87
C HIS A 53 28.77 -2.17 3.48
N LEU A 54 27.84 -1.22 3.65
CA LEU A 54 26.50 -1.51 4.16
C LEU A 54 25.70 -2.39 3.19
N ASP A 55 25.77 -2.10 1.88
CA ASP A 55 25.09 -2.91 0.87
C ASP A 55 25.64 -4.35 0.86
N PHE A 56 26.97 -4.50 0.98
CA PHE A 56 27.60 -5.82 1.14
C PHE A 56 27.06 -6.54 2.38
N GLU A 57 27.03 -5.88 3.53
CA GLU A 57 26.54 -6.46 4.78
C GLU A 57 25.06 -6.87 4.70
N ILE A 58 24.20 -6.06 4.07
CA ILE A 58 22.80 -6.38 3.86
C ILE A 58 22.67 -7.67 3.04
N VAL A 59 23.27 -7.71 1.85
CA VAL A 59 23.17 -8.87 0.95
C VAL A 59 23.76 -10.12 1.60
N ASN A 60 24.92 -10.02 2.21
CA ASN A 60 25.57 -11.15 2.89
C ASN A 60 24.75 -11.66 4.08
N THR A 61 24.15 -10.76 4.86
CA THR A 61 23.30 -11.15 5.98
C THR A 61 22.00 -11.81 5.51
N ILE A 62 21.37 -11.28 4.46
CA ILE A 62 20.20 -11.91 3.84
C ILE A 62 20.56 -13.31 3.32
N ALA A 63 21.66 -13.46 2.61
CA ALA A 63 22.14 -14.75 2.12
C ALA A 63 22.40 -15.76 3.27
N LYS A 64 22.97 -15.31 4.39
CA LYS A 64 23.22 -16.15 5.58
C LYS A 64 21.95 -16.58 6.29
N LEU A 65 21.04 -15.63 6.54
CA LEU A 65 19.88 -15.86 7.41
C LEU A 65 18.71 -16.52 6.67
N TYR A 66 18.56 -16.21 5.39
CA TYR A 66 17.40 -16.64 4.61
C TYR A 66 17.76 -17.63 3.51
N GLY A 67 18.92 -17.53 2.85
CA GLY A 67 19.33 -18.44 1.77
C GLY A 67 19.38 -19.92 2.17
N CYS A 68 19.46 -20.22 3.47
CA CYS A 68 19.43 -21.59 3.98
C CYS A 68 18.01 -22.16 4.24
N LYS A 69 16.96 -21.34 4.13
CA LYS A 69 15.58 -21.76 4.44
C LYS A 69 14.92 -22.40 3.24
N GLU A 70 14.14 -23.44 3.44
CA GLU A 70 13.46 -24.19 2.38
C GLU A 70 12.57 -23.28 1.51
N ASN A 71 11.77 -22.41 2.14
CA ASN A 71 10.85 -21.50 1.47
C ASN A 71 11.48 -20.15 1.08
N SER A 72 12.81 -20.04 1.12
CA SER A 72 13.49 -18.83 0.68
C SER A 72 13.43 -18.65 -0.83
N PRO A 73 13.28 -17.40 -1.33
CA PRO A 73 13.61 -17.11 -2.71
C PRO A 73 15.10 -17.40 -3.00
N ILE A 74 15.46 -17.42 -4.26
CA ILE A 74 16.85 -17.26 -4.67
C ILE A 74 17.27 -15.83 -4.30
N ILE A 75 18.40 -15.68 -3.64
CA ILE A 75 18.94 -14.39 -3.26
C ILE A 75 19.85 -13.90 -4.38
N ALA A 76 19.49 -12.79 -5.02
CA ALA A 76 20.27 -12.19 -6.08
C ALA A 76 21.05 -10.96 -5.59
N GLY A 77 22.19 -10.71 -6.22
CA GLY A 77 22.96 -9.49 -6.04
C GLY A 77 23.40 -8.93 -7.39
N LEU A 78 23.21 -7.61 -7.56
CA LEU A 78 23.59 -6.91 -8.79
C LEU A 78 25.07 -6.60 -8.84
N CYS A 79 25.65 -6.62 -10.03
CA CYS A 79 26.98 -6.08 -10.31
C CYS A 79 27.12 -5.60 -11.76
N GLN A 80 28.03 -4.68 -12.01
CA GLN A 80 28.48 -4.34 -13.34
C GLN A 80 29.44 -5.41 -13.87
N LEU A 81 29.66 -5.43 -15.17
CA LEU A 81 30.65 -6.27 -15.83
C LEU A 81 32.09 -5.76 -15.53
N ARG A 82 32.50 -5.89 -14.25
CA ARG A 82 33.82 -5.51 -13.72
C ARG A 82 34.31 -6.55 -12.72
N GLU A 83 35.54 -6.98 -12.84
CA GLU A 83 36.06 -8.11 -12.06
C GLU A 83 35.91 -7.92 -10.53
N GLU A 84 36.29 -6.76 -10.00
CA GLU A 84 36.18 -6.45 -8.56
C GLU A 84 34.73 -6.52 -8.05
N GLN A 85 33.76 -6.09 -8.86
CA GLN A 85 32.34 -6.13 -8.49
C GLN A 85 31.79 -7.55 -8.55
N ILE A 86 32.21 -8.33 -9.54
CA ILE A 86 31.88 -9.76 -9.65
C ILE A 86 32.38 -10.49 -8.39
N ASP A 87 33.64 -10.29 -8.01
CA ASP A 87 34.23 -10.95 -6.85
C ASP A 87 33.51 -10.57 -5.55
N THR A 88 33.26 -9.29 -5.34
CA THR A 88 32.53 -8.79 -4.17
C THR A 88 31.11 -9.39 -4.09
N THR A 89 30.42 -9.50 -5.23
CA THR A 89 29.06 -10.06 -5.28
C THR A 89 29.05 -11.56 -5.05
N ILE A 90 30.04 -12.29 -5.61
CA ILE A 90 30.24 -13.71 -5.31
C ILE A 90 30.45 -13.90 -3.80
N GLU A 91 31.37 -13.14 -3.19
CA GLU A 91 31.65 -13.23 -1.76
C GLU A 91 30.39 -12.99 -0.90
N ALA A 92 29.61 -11.95 -1.23
CA ALA A 92 28.38 -11.63 -0.49
C ALA A 92 27.34 -12.77 -0.55
N LEU A 93 27.26 -13.51 -1.67
CA LEU A 93 26.26 -14.56 -1.91
C LEU A 93 26.73 -15.97 -1.53
N LEU A 94 28.02 -16.18 -1.24
CA LEU A 94 28.58 -17.51 -0.89
C LEU A 94 27.77 -18.29 0.16
N PRO A 95 27.19 -17.66 1.21
CA PRO A 95 26.42 -18.38 2.20
C PRO A 95 25.22 -19.14 1.65
N ALA A 96 24.61 -18.66 0.55
CA ALA A 96 23.44 -19.25 -0.08
C ALA A 96 23.75 -20.30 -1.16
N VAL A 97 25.00 -20.34 -1.68
CA VAL A 97 25.42 -21.23 -2.79
C VAL A 97 25.17 -22.70 -2.48
N LYS A 98 25.57 -23.17 -1.30
CA LYS A 98 25.40 -24.61 -0.91
C LYS A 98 23.94 -25.07 -0.89
N PHE A 99 23.02 -24.12 -0.81
CA PHE A 99 21.57 -24.38 -0.83
C PHE A 99 20.95 -24.19 -2.23
N LYS A 100 21.75 -23.84 -3.24
CA LYS A 100 21.30 -23.46 -4.59
C LYS A 100 20.32 -22.28 -4.58
N LYS A 101 20.59 -21.31 -3.72
CA LYS A 101 19.77 -20.12 -3.50
C LYS A 101 20.56 -18.82 -3.75
N ALA A 102 21.65 -18.87 -4.52
CA ALA A 102 22.46 -17.72 -4.89
C ALA A 102 22.35 -17.44 -6.38
N MET A 103 22.11 -16.18 -6.75
CA MET A 103 22.10 -15.69 -8.13
C MET A 103 23.00 -14.45 -8.23
N LEU A 104 23.92 -14.46 -9.21
CA LEU A 104 24.64 -13.28 -9.60
C LEU A 104 23.91 -12.63 -10.77
N HIS A 105 23.47 -11.37 -10.61
CA HIS A 105 22.87 -10.57 -11.65
C HIS A 105 23.88 -9.58 -12.20
N VAL A 106 24.31 -9.76 -13.45
CA VAL A 106 25.31 -8.89 -14.09
C VAL A 106 24.72 -8.16 -15.28
N TYR A 107 25.05 -6.87 -15.42
CA TYR A 107 24.59 -6.07 -16.55
C TYR A 107 25.74 -5.44 -17.35
N LEU A 108 25.47 -5.26 -18.65
CA LEU A 108 26.32 -4.55 -19.61
C LEU A 108 25.46 -3.55 -20.38
N PRO A 109 25.78 -2.23 -20.38
CA PRO A 109 25.13 -1.26 -21.26
C PRO A 109 25.31 -1.58 -22.73
N VAL A 110 24.20 -1.72 -23.48
CA VAL A 110 24.21 -2.05 -24.92
C VAL A 110 23.36 -1.09 -25.78
N GLY A 111 22.52 -0.26 -25.13
CA GLY A 111 21.71 0.73 -25.84
C GLY A 111 22.57 1.75 -26.62
N ILE A 112 22.12 2.16 -27.81
CA ILE A 112 22.93 3.01 -28.73
C ILE A 112 23.40 4.32 -28.13
N HIS A 113 22.64 4.91 -27.20
CA HIS A 113 23.02 6.11 -26.49
C HIS A 113 23.64 5.82 -25.12
N LEU A 114 23.22 4.73 -24.49
CA LEU A 114 23.65 4.35 -23.15
C LEU A 114 25.07 3.79 -23.13
N MET A 115 25.38 2.89 -24.07
CA MET A 115 26.66 2.20 -24.14
C MET A 115 27.87 3.19 -24.20
N PRO A 116 27.93 4.15 -25.14
CA PRO A 116 29.04 5.10 -25.20
C PRO A 116 29.07 6.05 -24.00
N ALA A 117 27.91 6.44 -23.48
CA ALA A 117 27.82 7.33 -22.32
C ALA A 117 28.31 6.66 -21.03
N SER A 118 28.06 5.36 -20.85
CA SER A 118 28.43 4.60 -19.64
C SER A 118 29.81 3.99 -19.69
N LEU A 119 30.28 3.57 -20.87
CA LEU A 119 31.54 2.83 -21.01
C LEU A 119 32.71 3.69 -21.53
N GLY A 120 32.41 4.90 -22.09
CA GLY A 120 33.45 5.74 -22.72
C GLY A 120 34.21 5.00 -23.82
N GLU A 121 35.53 5.11 -23.85
CA GLU A 121 36.41 4.45 -24.85
C GLU A 121 36.24 2.92 -24.88
N ARG A 122 35.82 2.31 -23.78
CA ARG A 122 35.60 0.87 -23.71
C ARG A 122 34.42 0.40 -24.60
N ALA A 123 33.51 1.32 -24.98
CA ALA A 123 32.41 1.03 -25.88
C ALA A 123 32.86 0.61 -27.30
N ASP A 124 34.05 1.05 -27.73
CA ASP A 124 34.61 0.75 -29.04
C ASP A 124 35.22 -0.66 -29.10
N ASP A 125 35.59 -1.24 -27.94
CA ASP A 125 36.12 -2.61 -27.87
C ASP A 125 35.02 -3.66 -27.65
N LYS A 126 34.16 -3.82 -28.66
CA LYS A 126 33.05 -4.79 -28.60
C LYS A 126 33.54 -6.24 -28.39
N GLN A 127 34.70 -6.61 -28.95
CA GLN A 127 35.24 -7.96 -28.79
C GLN A 127 35.75 -8.21 -27.36
N GLY A 128 36.41 -7.21 -26.75
CA GLY A 128 36.79 -7.26 -25.34
C GLY A 128 35.57 -7.39 -24.43
N LEU A 129 34.51 -6.65 -24.70
CA LEU A 129 33.26 -6.73 -23.93
C LEU A 129 32.60 -8.12 -24.02
N ILE A 130 32.55 -8.73 -25.22
CA ILE A 130 32.02 -10.11 -25.41
C ILE A 130 32.85 -11.11 -24.60
N LYS A 131 34.18 -10.97 -24.62
CA LYS A 131 35.09 -11.81 -23.85
C LYS A 131 34.91 -11.63 -22.33
N ASP A 132 34.70 -10.40 -21.89
CA ASP A 132 34.43 -10.13 -20.48
C ASP A 132 33.10 -10.72 -20.03
N VAL A 133 32.04 -10.64 -20.86
CA VAL A 133 30.76 -11.32 -20.60
C VAL A 133 30.97 -12.81 -20.36
N TYR A 134 31.70 -13.48 -21.26
CA TYR A 134 31.99 -14.90 -21.11
C TYR A 134 32.77 -15.18 -19.81
N ASN A 135 33.87 -14.49 -19.60
CA ASN A 135 34.79 -14.79 -18.49
C ASN A 135 34.14 -14.57 -17.13
N PHE A 136 33.41 -13.47 -16.93
CA PHE A 136 32.82 -13.11 -15.63
C PHE A 136 31.58 -13.95 -15.31
N ILE A 137 30.77 -14.26 -16.32
CA ILE A 137 29.65 -15.18 -16.14
C ILE A 137 30.16 -16.59 -15.82
N LYS A 138 31.18 -17.05 -16.55
CA LYS A 138 31.82 -18.35 -16.29
C LYS A 138 32.36 -18.44 -14.85
N LYS A 139 33.02 -17.38 -14.38
CA LYS A 139 33.55 -17.29 -13.01
C LYS A 139 32.42 -17.48 -11.96
N ALA A 140 31.29 -16.80 -12.14
CA ALA A 140 30.14 -16.91 -11.23
C ALA A 140 29.45 -18.28 -11.30
N ALA A 141 29.29 -18.81 -12.52
CA ALA A 141 28.72 -20.15 -12.72
C ALA A 141 29.60 -21.24 -12.11
N ASP A 142 30.94 -21.14 -12.26
CA ASP A 142 31.90 -22.06 -11.64
C ASP A 142 31.92 -21.96 -10.12
N ALA A 143 31.55 -20.80 -9.54
CA ALA A 143 31.34 -20.62 -8.10
C ALA A 143 30.01 -21.28 -7.61
N GLY A 144 29.22 -21.86 -8.51
CA GLY A 144 27.98 -22.59 -8.19
C GLY A 144 26.73 -21.70 -8.07
N MET A 145 26.77 -20.53 -8.65
CA MET A 145 25.64 -19.59 -8.68
C MET A 145 24.79 -19.76 -9.93
N GLU A 146 23.48 -19.50 -9.81
CA GLU A 146 22.66 -19.15 -10.96
C GLU A 146 23.12 -17.76 -11.46
N VAL A 147 23.15 -17.57 -12.78
CA VAL A 147 23.57 -16.28 -13.33
C VAL A 147 22.50 -15.71 -14.22
N GLU A 148 22.16 -14.45 -13.96
CA GLU A 148 21.31 -13.61 -14.81
C GLU A 148 22.15 -12.57 -15.51
N TYR A 149 21.99 -12.46 -16.83
CA TYR A 149 22.66 -11.47 -17.66
C TYR A 149 21.67 -10.48 -18.23
N SER A 150 21.89 -9.19 -18.00
CA SER A 150 21.08 -8.08 -18.50
C SER A 150 21.87 -7.23 -19.51
N PRO A 151 21.62 -7.31 -20.81
CA PRO A 151 22.05 -6.29 -21.78
C PRO A 151 21.24 -5.01 -21.56
N GLU A 152 21.75 -4.10 -20.72
CA GLU A 152 21.06 -2.89 -20.30
C GLU A 152 20.79 -1.93 -21.48
N GLY A 153 19.56 -1.40 -21.58
CA GLY A 153 19.14 -0.66 -22.76
C GLY A 153 18.74 -1.55 -23.91
N TYR A 154 18.32 -2.79 -23.64
CA TYR A 154 17.91 -3.76 -24.64
C TYR A 154 16.82 -3.22 -25.59
N SER A 155 15.80 -2.54 -25.06
CA SER A 155 14.75 -1.92 -25.89
C SER A 155 15.27 -0.79 -26.78
N GLN A 156 16.46 -0.26 -26.50
CA GLN A 156 17.13 0.81 -27.25
C GLN A 156 18.42 0.32 -27.95
N MET A 157 18.62 -0.97 -28.16
CA MET A 157 19.84 -1.50 -28.77
C MET A 157 20.03 -1.06 -30.24
N GLY A 158 18.93 -0.82 -30.98
CA GLY A 158 18.98 -0.30 -32.35
C GLY A 158 19.91 -1.09 -33.25
N GLU A 159 20.93 -0.44 -33.82
CA GLU A 159 21.95 -1.04 -34.68
C GLU A 159 22.93 -1.99 -33.95
N ASN A 160 22.90 -2.04 -32.63
CA ASN A 160 23.69 -2.98 -31.85
C ASN A 160 23.11 -4.40 -31.77
N PHE A 161 22.05 -4.72 -32.53
CA PHE A 161 21.38 -6.03 -32.46
C PHE A 161 22.35 -7.21 -32.57
N ASP A 162 23.26 -7.21 -33.55
CA ASP A 162 24.24 -8.30 -33.73
C ASP A 162 25.22 -8.39 -32.58
N PHE A 163 25.71 -7.24 -32.07
CA PHE A 163 26.56 -7.18 -30.89
C PHE A 163 25.84 -7.76 -29.65
N VAL A 164 24.56 -7.38 -29.44
CA VAL A 164 23.75 -7.93 -28.34
C VAL A 164 23.56 -9.43 -28.51
N THR A 165 23.34 -9.91 -29.74
CA THR A 165 23.27 -11.35 -30.02
C THR A 165 24.56 -12.06 -29.60
N ASP A 166 25.71 -11.48 -29.90
CA ASP A 166 27.02 -12.10 -29.58
C ASP A 166 27.27 -12.07 -28.06
N THR A 167 26.86 -11.00 -27.34
CA THR A 167 26.93 -10.99 -25.87
C THR A 167 26.02 -12.03 -25.22
N ILE A 168 24.81 -12.23 -25.76
CA ILE A 168 23.89 -13.26 -25.27
C ILE A 168 24.45 -14.66 -25.52
N ARG A 169 25.05 -14.92 -26.72
CA ARG A 169 25.77 -16.17 -27.01
C ARG A 169 26.85 -16.46 -26.00
N ALA A 170 27.72 -15.47 -25.76
CA ALA A 170 28.81 -15.57 -24.79
C ALA A 170 28.28 -15.87 -23.36
N ALA A 171 27.20 -15.20 -22.97
CA ALA A 171 26.58 -15.41 -21.66
C ALA A 171 26.02 -16.83 -21.51
N VAL A 172 25.28 -17.32 -22.51
CA VAL A 172 24.68 -18.67 -22.50
C VAL A 172 25.78 -19.74 -22.52
N GLU A 173 26.80 -19.58 -23.34
CA GLU A 173 27.95 -20.47 -23.39
C GLU A 173 28.70 -20.54 -22.06
N ALA A 174 28.87 -19.40 -21.38
CA ALA A 174 29.51 -19.29 -20.08
C ALA A 174 28.66 -19.89 -18.94
N GLY A 175 27.36 -20.13 -19.13
CA GLY A 175 26.49 -20.74 -18.16
C GLY A 175 25.40 -19.82 -17.58
N ALA A 176 25.11 -18.68 -18.21
CA ALA A 176 23.95 -17.89 -17.84
C ALA A 176 22.67 -18.72 -17.96
N TYR A 177 21.86 -18.68 -16.92
CA TYR A 177 20.56 -19.37 -16.86
C TYR A 177 19.40 -18.44 -17.21
N VAL A 178 19.54 -17.15 -16.94
CA VAL A 178 18.53 -16.14 -17.26
C VAL A 178 19.12 -15.07 -18.17
N ILE A 179 18.38 -14.73 -19.23
CA ILE A 179 18.64 -13.57 -20.09
C ILE A 179 17.51 -12.58 -19.87
N ASN A 180 17.83 -11.46 -19.25
CA ASN A 180 16.87 -10.39 -18.98
C ASN A 180 16.91 -9.33 -20.08
N CYS A 181 15.77 -8.86 -20.53
CA CYS A 181 15.61 -7.93 -21.65
C CYS A 181 14.97 -6.61 -21.14
N PRO A 182 15.77 -5.64 -20.65
CA PRO A 182 15.21 -4.45 -20.01
C PRO A 182 14.74 -3.40 -21.01
N ASP A 183 13.55 -2.85 -20.75
CA ASP A 183 13.12 -1.53 -21.24
C ASP A 183 13.58 -0.45 -20.25
N THR A 184 14.88 -0.16 -20.29
CA THR A 184 15.59 0.67 -19.31
C THR A 184 15.04 2.08 -19.23
N THR A 185 14.56 2.66 -20.33
CA THR A 185 14.05 4.04 -20.37
C THR A 185 12.51 4.11 -20.28
N GLY A 186 11.84 2.97 -20.15
CA GLY A 186 10.38 2.92 -20.14
C GLY A 186 9.73 3.45 -21.43
N GLY A 187 10.48 3.43 -22.54
CA GLY A 187 10.09 4.01 -23.82
C GLY A 187 9.53 3.01 -24.83
N ALA A 188 9.51 1.73 -24.53
CA ALA A 188 9.00 0.71 -25.44
C ALA A 188 7.47 0.80 -25.55
N CYS A 189 6.97 0.66 -26.78
CA CYS A 189 5.56 0.70 -27.09
C CYS A 189 5.22 -0.32 -28.18
N SER A 190 4.20 -1.14 -27.95
CA SER A 190 3.77 -2.18 -28.89
C SER A 190 3.25 -1.64 -30.24
N PHE A 191 3.01 -0.34 -30.36
CA PHE A 191 2.66 0.34 -31.61
C PHE A 191 3.88 0.73 -32.46
N GLN A 192 5.12 0.54 -31.97
CA GLN A 192 6.31 0.73 -32.77
C GLN A 192 6.31 -0.24 -33.94
N LYS A 193 6.45 0.28 -35.18
CA LYS A 193 6.43 -0.53 -36.40
C LYS A 193 7.64 -1.44 -36.51
N ASN A 194 8.77 -1.02 -35.96
CA ASN A 194 10.02 -1.76 -35.93
C ASN A 194 10.63 -1.64 -34.54
N ASN A 195 11.42 -2.64 -34.15
CA ASN A 195 12.20 -2.61 -32.91
C ASN A 195 11.38 -2.60 -31.62
N TYR A 196 10.18 -3.22 -31.61
CA TYR A 196 9.53 -3.52 -30.36
C TYR A 196 10.32 -4.64 -29.67
N PHE A 197 10.81 -4.38 -28.48
CA PHE A 197 11.79 -5.24 -27.80
C PHE A 197 11.31 -6.70 -27.60
N VAL A 198 10.00 -6.93 -27.47
CA VAL A 198 9.44 -8.29 -27.37
C VAL A 198 9.63 -9.08 -28.69
N ASP A 199 9.59 -8.40 -29.84
CA ASP A 199 9.83 -9.06 -31.12
C ASP A 199 11.31 -9.37 -31.31
N ASP A 200 12.21 -8.49 -30.84
CA ASP A 200 13.64 -8.75 -30.83
C ASP A 200 13.99 -9.88 -29.85
N MET A 201 13.32 -9.94 -28.72
CA MET A 201 13.45 -11.04 -27.75
C MET A 201 13.05 -12.39 -28.37
N LYS A 202 11.98 -12.44 -29.19
CA LYS A 202 11.62 -13.67 -29.96
C LYS A 202 12.73 -14.09 -30.91
N LYS A 203 13.34 -13.11 -31.62
CA LYS A 203 14.45 -13.40 -32.56
C LYS A 203 15.66 -13.97 -31.81
N HIS A 204 16.10 -13.32 -30.72
CA HIS A 204 17.21 -13.82 -29.91
C HIS A 204 16.91 -15.20 -29.33
N ALA A 205 15.69 -15.42 -28.81
CA ALA A 205 15.30 -16.70 -28.25
C ALA A 205 15.34 -17.82 -29.32
N ALA A 206 14.89 -17.52 -30.54
CA ALA A 206 14.96 -18.48 -31.67
C ALA A 206 16.42 -18.80 -32.08
N ILE A 207 17.31 -17.79 -32.11
CA ILE A 207 18.73 -17.95 -32.37
C ILE A 207 19.36 -18.88 -31.32
N ILE A 208 19.17 -18.55 -30.03
CA ILE A 208 19.76 -19.31 -28.92
C ILE A 208 19.22 -20.74 -28.86
N ALA A 209 17.93 -20.96 -29.05
CA ALA A 209 17.36 -22.31 -29.07
C ALA A 209 17.91 -23.17 -30.21
N LYS A 210 18.22 -22.56 -31.37
CA LYS A 210 18.81 -23.22 -32.51
C LYS A 210 20.28 -23.57 -32.31
N GLU A 211 21.05 -22.64 -31.73
CA GLU A 211 22.50 -22.76 -31.61
C GLU A 211 22.92 -23.57 -30.37
N TYR A 212 22.10 -23.53 -29.30
CA TYR A 212 22.37 -24.24 -28.05
C TYR A 212 21.23 -25.21 -27.69
N PRO A 213 20.96 -26.23 -28.54
CA PRO A 213 19.86 -27.16 -28.29
C PRO A 213 20.10 -27.91 -26.96
N GLY A 214 19.10 -27.90 -26.09
CA GLY A 214 19.17 -28.55 -24.77
C GLY A 214 19.69 -27.64 -23.63
N ARG A 215 20.07 -26.39 -23.90
CA ARG A 215 20.26 -25.40 -22.88
C ARG A 215 18.90 -24.86 -22.43
N ASP A 216 18.63 -24.95 -21.13
CA ASP A 216 17.44 -24.33 -20.51
C ASP A 216 17.77 -22.87 -20.16
N VAL A 217 17.22 -21.94 -20.95
CA VAL A 217 17.42 -20.50 -20.78
C VAL A 217 16.08 -19.86 -20.48
N ILE A 218 15.97 -19.22 -19.33
CA ILE A 218 14.81 -18.40 -18.96
C ILE A 218 14.99 -17.01 -19.56
N TRP A 219 14.01 -16.57 -20.32
CA TRP A 219 13.91 -15.17 -20.76
C TRP A 219 13.15 -14.37 -19.72
N SER A 220 13.66 -13.18 -19.39
CA SER A 220 13.12 -12.25 -18.41
C SER A 220 12.82 -10.89 -19.03
N VAL A 221 11.91 -10.16 -18.44
CA VAL A 221 11.63 -8.76 -18.78
C VAL A 221 11.73 -7.89 -17.54
N HIS A 222 12.33 -6.71 -17.73
CA HIS A 222 12.41 -5.65 -16.73
C HIS A 222 12.00 -4.32 -17.38
N CYS A 223 10.88 -3.73 -16.98
CA CYS A 223 10.33 -2.56 -17.64
C CYS A 223 10.18 -1.39 -16.68
N HIS A 224 10.79 -0.23 -17.03
CA HIS A 224 10.49 1.04 -16.38
C HIS A 224 9.18 1.65 -16.88
N ASN A 225 8.60 2.58 -16.10
CA ASN A 225 7.20 3.00 -16.25
C ASN A 225 7.04 4.45 -16.74
N ASP A 226 8.02 4.99 -17.45
CA ASP A 226 8.08 6.41 -17.83
C ASP A 226 6.88 6.84 -18.69
N PHE A 227 6.36 5.99 -19.57
CA PHE A 227 5.12 6.21 -20.31
C PHE A 227 3.89 5.49 -19.71
N GLY A 228 3.99 4.89 -18.52
CA GLY A 228 2.90 4.14 -17.92
C GLY A 228 2.64 2.79 -18.59
N LEU A 229 3.59 2.26 -19.36
CA LEU A 229 3.44 1.04 -20.15
C LEU A 229 4.15 -0.19 -19.56
N ALA A 230 4.83 -0.04 -18.44
CA ALA A 230 5.65 -1.11 -17.87
C ALA A 230 4.88 -2.42 -17.65
N THR A 231 3.67 -2.34 -17.08
CA THR A 231 2.81 -3.51 -16.86
C THR A 231 2.43 -4.18 -18.17
N GLN A 232 2.00 -3.39 -19.17
CA GLN A 232 1.61 -3.95 -20.47
C GLN A 232 2.80 -4.57 -21.20
N ASN A 233 3.97 -3.93 -21.18
CA ASN A 233 5.18 -4.42 -21.80
C ASN A 233 5.67 -5.72 -21.15
N SER A 234 5.64 -5.80 -19.81
CA SER A 234 6.02 -7.01 -19.09
C SER A 234 5.06 -8.18 -19.38
N ILE A 235 3.77 -7.92 -19.41
CA ILE A 235 2.76 -8.95 -19.77
C ILE A 235 2.89 -9.37 -21.23
N ASN A 236 3.19 -8.44 -22.15
CA ASN A 236 3.46 -8.81 -23.56
C ASN A 236 4.70 -9.69 -23.67
N GLY A 237 5.75 -9.44 -22.88
CA GLY A 237 6.92 -10.31 -22.82
C GLY A 237 6.59 -11.75 -22.47
N VAL A 238 5.62 -11.95 -21.55
CA VAL A 238 5.15 -13.27 -21.12
C VAL A 238 4.13 -13.87 -22.09
N PHE A 239 3.07 -13.13 -22.42
CA PHE A 239 1.92 -13.67 -23.15
C PHE A 239 2.17 -13.76 -24.65
N GLN A 240 2.98 -12.88 -25.20
CA GLN A 240 3.30 -12.81 -26.63
C GLN A 240 4.76 -13.16 -26.93
N GLY A 241 5.65 -13.08 -25.94
CA GLY A 241 7.07 -13.34 -26.04
C GLY A 241 7.51 -14.64 -25.36
N PRO A 242 8.81 -14.88 -25.28
CA PRO A 242 9.38 -16.06 -24.64
C PRO A 242 9.58 -15.91 -23.13
N ALA A 243 9.23 -14.76 -22.51
CA ALA A 243 9.54 -14.52 -21.10
C ALA A 243 8.83 -15.51 -20.16
N ARG A 244 9.59 -15.98 -19.17
CA ARG A 244 9.13 -16.80 -18.06
C ARG A 244 9.59 -16.23 -16.72
N GLN A 245 10.08 -14.98 -16.72
CA GLN A 245 10.38 -14.19 -15.54
C GLN A 245 9.96 -12.74 -15.77
N ILE A 246 9.41 -12.12 -14.74
CA ILE A 246 9.15 -10.67 -14.66
C ILE A 246 9.96 -10.13 -13.50
N GLU A 247 10.87 -9.20 -13.79
CA GLU A 247 11.62 -8.42 -12.82
C GLU A 247 10.94 -7.06 -12.62
N GLY A 248 10.71 -6.68 -11.37
CA GLY A 248 10.06 -5.43 -11.02
C GLY A 248 9.99 -5.21 -9.52
N CYS A 249 9.19 -4.23 -9.11
CA CYS A 249 9.05 -3.86 -7.70
C CYS A 249 7.59 -3.91 -7.26
N PHE A 250 7.34 -4.32 -6.03
CA PHE A 250 6.05 -4.03 -5.42
C PHE A 250 5.85 -2.51 -5.28
N ASN A 251 4.63 -2.03 -5.49
CA ASN A 251 4.28 -0.61 -5.63
C ASN A 251 4.94 0.11 -6.82
N GLY A 252 5.63 -0.61 -7.69
CA GLY A 252 6.31 -0.02 -8.85
C GLY A 252 7.37 1.02 -8.48
N VAL A 253 7.96 0.94 -7.29
CA VAL A 253 9.01 1.89 -6.86
C VAL A 253 10.27 1.73 -7.72
N GLY A 254 11.06 2.79 -7.87
CA GLY A 254 12.28 2.79 -8.67
C GLY A 254 12.64 4.17 -9.19
N GLU A 255 13.70 4.24 -9.99
CA GLU A 255 14.13 5.51 -10.58
C GLU A 255 13.06 6.13 -11.50
N ARG A 256 13.07 7.46 -11.61
CA ARG A 256 12.20 8.28 -12.47
C ARG A 256 10.71 8.02 -12.18
N ALA A 257 9.99 7.37 -13.12
CA ALA A 257 8.58 6.99 -12.96
C ALA A 257 8.38 5.59 -12.34
N GLY A 258 9.46 4.95 -11.91
CA GLY A 258 9.47 3.66 -11.26
C GLY A 258 9.55 2.47 -12.20
N ASN A 259 9.43 1.28 -11.62
CA ASN A 259 9.45 -0.01 -12.29
C ASN A 259 8.03 -0.51 -12.62
N VAL A 260 7.95 -1.63 -13.30
CA VAL A 260 6.70 -2.40 -13.36
C VAL A 260 6.26 -2.78 -11.95
N SER A 261 4.97 -2.62 -11.70
CA SER A 261 4.33 -3.01 -10.45
C SER A 261 4.04 -4.52 -10.46
N LEU A 262 4.76 -5.29 -9.64
CA LEU A 262 4.64 -6.75 -9.61
C LEU A 262 3.22 -7.22 -9.30
N GLU A 263 2.52 -6.57 -8.36
CA GLU A 263 1.15 -6.90 -8.01
C GLU A 263 0.17 -6.78 -9.19
N GLN A 264 0.42 -5.86 -10.12
CA GLN A 264 -0.40 -5.73 -11.32
C GLN A 264 -0.17 -6.92 -12.26
N CYS A 265 1.09 -7.27 -12.53
CA CYS A 265 1.44 -8.41 -13.39
C CYS A 265 0.93 -9.74 -12.80
N ILE A 266 1.13 -9.95 -11.50
CA ILE A 266 0.67 -11.16 -10.79
C ILE A 266 -0.84 -11.33 -10.95
N MET A 267 -1.62 -10.27 -10.71
CA MET A 267 -3.07 -10.32 -10.81
C MET A 267 -3.55 -10.49 -12.26
N ILE A 268 -2.87 -9.88 -13.24
CA ILE A 268 -3.19 -10.09 -14.66
C ILE A 268 -2.94 -11.55 -15.04
N ILE A 269 -1.82 -12.15 -14.66
CA ILE A 269 -1.53 -13.56 -14.93
C ILE A 269 -2.61 -14.45 -14.28
N LYS A 270 -2.94 -14.20 -13.01
CA LYS A 270 -3.94 -14.97 -12.28
C LYS A 270 -5.32 -14.97 -12.95
N HIS A 271 -5.76 -13.82 -13.47
CA HIS A 271 -7.12 -13.67 -13.99
C HIS A 271 -7.25 -13.92 -15.49
N PHE A 272 -6.19 -13.69 -16.29
CA PHE A 272 -6.31 -13.70 -17.75
C PHE A 272 -5.51 -14.80 -18.46
N ALA A 273 -4.57 -15.50 -17.78
CA ALA A 273 -3.75 -16.50 -18.45
C ALA A 273 -4.56 -17.66 -19.02
N LYS A 274 -5.68 -18.04 -18.40
CA LYS A 274 -6.59 -19.09 -18.88
C LYS A 274 -7.31 -18.74 -20.19
N GLU A 275 -7.51 -17.46 -20.47
CA GLU A 275 -8.12 -17.03 -21.74
C GLU A 275 -7.19 -17.26 -22.94
N LEU A 276 -5.88 -17.35 -22.70
CA LEU A 276 -4.89 -17.66 -23.73
C LEU A 276 -4.76 -19.17 -23.96
N ASP A 277 -4.73 -19.95 -22.90
CA ASP A 277 -4.64 -21.41 -22.95
C ASP A 277 -5.27 -22.00 -21.67
N ASP A 278 -6.49 -22.47 -21.77
CA ASP A 278 -7.22 -23.03 -20.62
C ASP A 278 -6.62 -24.37 -20.12
N LYS A 279 -5.95 -25.12 -21.02
CA LYS A 279 -5.38 -26.43 -20.68
C LYS A 279 -4.00 -26.35 -20.04
N ASN A 280 -3.23 -25.32 -20.39
CA ASN A 280 -1.89 -25.09 -19.87
C ASN A 280 -1.62 -23.59 -19.68
N PRO A 281 -2.34 -22.91 -18.76
CA PRO A 281 -2.19 -21.47 -18.57
C PRO A 281 -0.85 -21.10 -17.95
N PHE A 282 -0.40 -19.88 -18.16
CA PHE A 282 0.67 -19.28 -17.35
C PHE A 282 0.20 -19.17 -15.89
N TYR A 283 1.14 -19.31 -14.96
CA TYR A 283 0.84 -19.19 -13.55
C TYR A 283 2.04 -18.68 -12.73
N THR A 284 1.75 -18.12 -11.58
CA THR A 284 2.75 -17.80 -10.54
C THR A 284 2.47 -18.62 -9.28
N THR A 285 3.47 -18.74 -8.41
CA THR A 285 3.33 -19.40 -7.10
C THR A 285 3.12 -18.39 -5.97
N ILE A 286 2.81 -17.15 -6.30
CA ILE A 286 2.63 -16.04 -5.35
C ILE A 286 1.39 -16.25 -4.47
N ASN A 287 1.54 -16.08 -3.17
CA ASN A 287 0.44 -15.95 -2.23
C ASN A 287 -0.16 -14.54 -2.34
N THR A 288 -1.16 -14.39 -3.21
CA THR A 288 -1.74 -13.08 -3.52
C THR A 288 -2.39 -12.40 -2.33
N GLU A 289 -2.91 -13.14 -1.34
CA GLU A 289 -3.53 -12.59 -0.12
C GLU A 289 -2.54 -11.80 0.77
N LYS A 290 -1.23 -11.97 0.54
CA LYS A 290 -0.17 -11.24 1.25
C LYS A 290 0.28 -9.96 0.52
N ILE A 291 -0.22 -9.70 -0.68
CA ILE A 291 0.20 -8.55 -1.50
C ILE A 291 -0.07 -7.22 -0.80
N ALA A 292 -1.26 -7.04 -0.20
CA ALA A 292 -1.55 -5.79 0.51
C ALA A 292 -0.55 -5.53 1.65
N LYS A 293 -0.15 -6.57 2.40
CA LYS A 293 0.77 -6.48 3.54
C LYS A 293 2.16 -5.96 3.12
N ILE A 294 2.76 -6.56 2.07
CA ILE A 294 4.07 -6.13 1.58
C ILE A 294 4.00 -4.74 0.94
N SER A 295 2.93 -4.44 0.21
CA SER A 295 2.69 -3.14 -0.40
C SER A 295 2.52 -2.02 0.65
N ASP A 296 1.83 -2.29 1.76
CA ASP A 296 1.67 -1.35 2.86
C ASP A 296 2.99 -1.12 3.62
N TYR A 297 3.83 -2.16 3.71
CA TYR A 297 5.16 -2.04 4.31
C TYR A 297 6.04 -1.06 3.51
N ILE A 298 6.07 -1.17 2.19
CA ILE A 298 6.80 -0.25 1.31
C ILE A 298 6.25 1.17 1.45
N ALA A 299 4.91 1.32 1.44
CA ALA A 299 4.27 2.64 1.55
C ALA A 299 4.57 3.36 2.87
N LYS A 300 4.81 2.59 3.94
CA LYS A 300 5.14 3.11 5.27
C LYS A 300 6.63 3.42 5.44
N ASN A 301 7.52 2.57 4.94
CA ASN A 301 8.94 2.57 5.31
C ASN A 301 9.86 3.05 4.18
N MET A 302 9.37 3.14 2.95
CA MET A 302 10.19 3.46 1.78
C MET A 302 9.66 4.68 1.02
N LEU A 303 8.52 4.55 0.34
CA LEU A 303 7.91 5.62 -0.44
C LEU A 303 6.39 5.57 -0.34
N PRO A 304 5.70 6.67 0.08
CA PRO A 304 4.24 6.69 0.16
C PRO A 304 3.57 6.35 -1.17
N ARG A 305 2.62 5.41 -1.13
CA ARG A 305 1.84 4.99 -2.29
C ARG A 305 0.66 5.94 -2.52
N GLN A 306 0.36 6.26 -3.78
CA GLN A 306 -0.81 7.04 -4.12
C GLN A 306 -2.11 6.32 -3.71
N PRO A 307 -3.12 7.04 -3.16
CA PRO A 307 -4.36 6.41 -2.72
C PRO A 307 -5.11 5.64 -3.82
N HIS A 308 -5.03 6.08 -5.06
CA HIS A 308 -5.67 5.45 -6.22
C HIS A 308 -4.79 4.45 -6.97
N PHE A 309 -3.63 4.09 -6.40
CA PHE A 309 -2.71 3.12 -7.01
C PHE A 309 -3.44 1.80 -7.32
N PRO A 310 -3.27 1.22 -8.51
CA PRO A 310 -3.95 -0.03 -8.88
C PRO A 310 -3.67 -1.15 -7.88
N ILE A 311 -4.61 -2.06 -7.71
CA ILE A 311 -4.59 -3.26 -6.86
C ILE A 311 -4.52 -2.91 -5.36
N THR A 312 -3.50 -2.20 -4.90
CA THR A 312 -3.16 -2.07 -3.47
C THR A 312 -3.47 -0.70 -2.87
N GLY A 313 -3.71 0.34 -3.67
CA GLY A 313 -4.03 1.68 -3.19
C GLY A 313 -5.20 1.72 -2.21
N TYR A 314 -5.22 2.69 -1.32
CA TYR A 314 -6.28 2.85 -0.33
C TYR A 314 -7.67 2.92 -0.95
N ASN A 315 -7.81 3.58 -2.11
CA ASN A 315 -9.07 3.74 -2.83
C ASN A 315 -9.35 2.64 -3.87
N ALA A 316 -8.39 1.76 -4.16
CA ALA A 316 -8.53 0.74 -5.20
C ALA A 316 -9.73 -0.20 -4.99
N THR A 317 -10.16 -0.37 -3.74
CA THR A 317 -11.29 -1.23 -3.36
C THR A 317 -12.42 -0.44 -2.69
N ARG A 318 -12.50 0.89 -2.89
CA ARG A 318 -13.46 1.77 -2.20
C ARG A 318 -14.42 2.44 -3.17
N HIS A 319 -15.65 2.59 -2.72
CA HIS A 319 -16.74 3.20 -3.48
C HIS A 319 -17.42 4.30 -2.67
N SER A 320 -17.78 5.41 -3.34
CA SER A 320 -18.45 6.56 -2.71
C SER A 320 -19.71 7.03 -3.47
N SER A 321 -19.87 6.64 -4.74
CA SER A 321 -21.04 6.97 -5.54
C SER A 321 -22.26 6.18 -5.07
N GLY A 322 -23.42 6.84 -4.95
CA GLY A 322 -24.67 6.19 -4.50
C GLY A 322 -25.11 5.00 -5.37
N GLY A 323 -24.93 5.10 -6.70
CA GLY A 323 -25.22 3.99 -7.62
C GLY A 323 -24.29 2.80 -7.39
N HIS A 324 -22.97 3.04 -7.29
CA HIS A 324 -21.98 1.99 -6.99
C HIS A 324 -22.25 1.33 -5.64
N THR A 325 -22.49 2.14 -4.60
CA THR A 325 -22.75 1.65 -3.25
C THR A 325 -23.96 0.73 -3.19
N ASN A 326 -25.09 1.13 -3.81
CA ASN A 326 -26.28 0.29 -3.86
C ASN A 326 -26.04 -1.04 -4.59
N ALA A 327 -25.29 -1.02 -5.68
CA ALA A 327 -24.98 -2.24 -6.43
C ALA A 327 -24.06 -3.16 -5.63
N ILE A 328 -23.00 -2.63 -5.02
CA ILE A 328 -22.04 -3.39 -4.21
C ILE A 328 -22.69 -3.99 -2.95
N LEU A 329 -23.61 -3.29 -2.30
CA LEU A 329 -24.37 -3.84 -1.17
C LEU A 329 -25.24 -5.05 -1.56
N ARG A 330 -25.65 -5.15 -2.83
CA ARG A 330 -26.40 -6.29 -3.37
C ARG A 330 -25.49 -7.39 -3.92
N ASN A 331 -24.42 -6.99 -4.61
CA ASN A 331 -23.42 -7.89 -5.18
C ASN A 331 -22.02 -7.24 -5.05
N PRO A 332 -21.18 -7.72 -4.16
CA PRO A 332 -19.83 -7.17 -3.93
C PRO A 332 -18.96 -7.05 -5.19
N LEU A 333 -19.20 -7.91 -6.19
CA LEU A 333 -18.43 -7.92 -7.44
C LEU A 333 -18.99 -7.00 -8.54
N ALA A 334 -20.11 -6.29 -8.29
CA ALA A 334 -20.78 -5.48 -9.32
C ALA A 334 -19.90 -4.38 -9.92
N TYR A 335 -18.91 -3.87 -9.18
CA TYR A 335 -17.97 -2.83 -9.59
C TYR A 335 -16.52 -3.15 -9.23
N GLN A 336 -16.20 -4.43 -9.07
CA GLN A 336 -14.85 -4.91 -8.80
C GLN A 336 -14.41 -5.88 -9.91
N PRO A 337 -13.18 -5.75 -10.46
CA PRO A 337 -12.67 -6.69 -11.45
C PRO A 337 -12.30 -8.05 -10.84
N PHE A 338 -12.12 -8.12 -9.51
CA PHE A 338 -11.82 -9.32 -8.73
C PHE A 338 -12.25 -9.09 -7.27
N ASP A 339 -12.32 -10.15 -6.46
CA ASP A 339 -12.59 -10.02 -5.03
C ASP A 339 -11.37 -9.39 -4.33
N PRO A 340 -11.50 -8.22 -3.67
CA PRO A 340 -10.41 -7.60 -2.92
C PRO A 340 -9.71 -8.51 -1.90
N LYS A 341 -10.37 -9.51 -1.37
CA LYS A 341 -9.79 -10.51 -0.47
C LYS A 341 -8.65 -11.29 -1.11
N GLU A 342 -8.68 -11.46 -2.44
CA GLU A 342 -7.61 -12.12 -3.17
C GLU A 342 -6.24 -11.45 -3.01
N VAL A 343 -6.22 -10.16 -2.64
CA VAL A 343 -5.00 -9.39 -2.40
C VAL A 343 -4.87 -8.94 -0.94
N GLY A 344 -5.69 -9.52 -0.04
CA GLY A 344 -5.66 -9.19 1.39
C GLY A 344 -6.34 -7.87 1.75
N LYS A 345 -7.31 -7.42 0.94
CA LYS A 345 -8.08 -6.18 1.17
C LYS A 345 -9.56 -6.47 1.36
N GLU A 346 -10.27 -5.47 1.88
CA GLU A 346 -11.72 -5.49 2.01
C GLU A 346 -12.35 -4.42 1.11
N ILE A 347 -13.61 -4.64 0.73
CA ILE A 347 -14.39 -3.61 0.05
C ILE A 347 -14.69 -2.50 1.05
N GLY A 348 -14.30 -1.28 0.73
CA GLY A 348 -14.61 -0.09 1.48
C GLY A 348 -15.74 0.70 0.82
N ILE A 349 -16.69 1.15 1.63
CA ILE A 349 -17.72 2.07 1.18
C ILE A 349 -17.54 3.38 1.95
N VAL A 350 -17.34 4.48 1.22
CA VAL A 350 -17.11 5.81 1.80
C VAL A 350 -18.39 6.63 1.66
N PHE A 351 -18.91 7.12 2.79
CA PHE A 351 -20.06 8.02 2.76
C PHE A 351 -19.66 9.40 2.21
N GLY A 352 -20.41 9.90 1.25
CA GLY A 352 -20.11 11.16 0.58
C GLY A 352 -21.36 11.95 0.19
N PRO A 353 -21.22 13.13 -0.45
CA PRO A 353 -22.34 13.99 -0.80
C PRO A 353 -23.42 13.31 -1.64
N LEU A 354 -23.02 12.33 -2.47
CA LEU A 354 -23.94 11.57 -3.34
C LEU A 354 -24.46 10.27 -2.71
N SER A 355 -24.07 9.95 -1.48
CA SER A 355 -24.53 8.75 -0.77
C SER A 355 -25.97 8.91 -0.30
N GLY A 356 -26.74 7.82 -0.31
CA GLY A 356 -28.14 7.79 0.13
C GLY A 356 -28.35 7.19 1.52
N GLY A 357 -29.60 7.15 1.97
CA GLY A 357 -30.00 6.62 3.29
C GLY A 357 -29.62 5.16 3.51
N ASN A 358 -29.70 4.31 2.50
CA ASN A 358 -29.29 2.89 2.59
C ASN A 358 -27.83 2.75 2.98
N HIS A 359 -26.97 3.63 2.46
CA HIS A 359 -25.56 3.62 2.77
C HIS A 359 -25.31 4.08 4.21
N ALA A 360 -25.90 5.21 4.63
CA ALA A 360 -25.79 5.66 6.02
C ALA A 360 -26.24 4.59 7.00
N ARG A 361 -27.40 3.99 6.75
CA ARG A 361 -27.95 2.90 7.56
C ARG A 361 -27.01 1.70 7.64
N SER A 362 -26.45 1.26 6.52
CA SER A 362 -25.51 0.12 6.49
C SER A 362 -24.30 0.35 7.41
N ILE A 363 -23.72 1.56 7.41
CA ILE A 363 -22.59 1.90 8.28
C ILE A 363 -23.06 1.95 9.75
N ILE A 364 -24.17 2.62 10.03
CA ILE A 364 -24.73 2.75 11.38
C ILE A 364 -25.00 1.36 11.98
N GLU A 365 -25.62 0.48 11.21
CA GLU A 365 -25.95 -0.89 11.65
C GLU A 365 -24.71 -1.76 11.87
N ARG A 366 -23.68 -1.62 11.02
CA ARG A 366 -22.40 -2.30 11.16
C ARG A 366 -21.67 -1.85 12.43
N CYS A 367 -21.78 -0.58 12.79
CA CYS A 367 -21.22 -0.03 14.02
C CYS A 367 -22.08 -0.36 15.27
N GLY A 368 -23.13 -1.17 15.13
CA GLY A 368 -23.93 -1.69 16.25
C GLY A 368 -25.05 -0.77 16.70
N TYR A 369 -25.48 0.20 15.89
CA TYR A 369 -26.62 1.06 16.18
C TYR A 369 -27.85 0.70 15.35
N VAL A 370 -29.03 1.20 15.74
CA VAL A 370 -30.30 1.00 15.05
C VAL A 370 -30.63 2.21 14.19
N CYS A 371 -30.88 2.00 12.92
CA CYS A 371 -31.42 3.01 12.00
C CYS A 371 -32.57 2.40 11.20
N THR A 372 -33.79 2.93 11.35
CA THR A 372 -34.96 2.36 10.71
C THR A 372 -35.03 2.69 9.21
N GLU A 373 -35.88 1.97 8.50
CA GLU A 373 -36.09 2.18 7.05
C GLU A 373 -36.69 3.57 6.77
N GLU A 374 -37.58 4.03 7.66
CA GLU A 374 -38.31 5.29 7.53
C GLU A 374 -37.39 6.50 7.75
N GLU A 375 -36.45 6.41 8.68
CA GLU A 375 -35.60 7.54 9.06
C GLU A 375 -34.26 7.64 8.32
N LYS A 376 -33.84 6.59 7.63
CA LYS A 376 -32.53 6.52 6.97
C LYS A 376 -32.22 7.70 6.05
N ALA A 377 -33.24 8.21 5.36
CA ALA A 377 -33.07 9.34 4.43
C ALA A 377 -32.82 10.65 5.19
N GLU A 378 -33.54 10.88 6.28
CA GLU A 378 -33.40 12.07 7.14
C GLU A 378 -32.05 12.04 7.85
N VAL A 379 -31.67 10.90 8.42
CA VAL A 379 -30.35 10.69 9.05
C VAL A 379 -29.21 10.99 8.05
N ALA A 380 -29.30 10.44 6.84
CA ALA A 380 -28.29 10.69 5.82
C ALA A 380 -28.19 12.16 5.43
N GLN A 381 -29.34 12.86 5.34
CA GLN A 381 -29.37 14.28 5.03
C GLN A 381 -28.76 15.11 6.16
N HIS A 382 -29.14 14.82 7.41
CA HIS A 382 -28.54 15.50 8.58
C HIS A 382 -27.03 15.37 8.62
N ILE A 383 -26.48 14.17 8.35
CA ILE A 383 -25.03 13.96 8.31
C ILE A 383 -24.39 14.76 7.18
N LYS A 384 -25.01 14.81 6.00
CA LYS A 384 -24.51 15.63 4.89
C LYS A 384 -24.49 17.11 5.21
N ASP A 385 -25.53 17.62 5.87
CA ASP A 385 -25.65 19.02 6.25
C ASP A 385 -24.58 19.40 7.29
N LEU A 386 -24.34 18.53 8.26
CA LEU A 386 -23.31 18.71 9.28
C LEU A 386 -21.89 18.82 8.68
N TYR A 387 -21.62 18.08 7.61
CA TYR A 387 -20.33 18.09 6.91
C TYR A 387 -20.36 18.82 5.56
N SER A 388 -21.37 19.64 5.29
CA SER A 388 -21.61 20.31 4.00
C SER A 388 -20.45 21.15 3.46
N GLN A 389 -19.64 21.73 4.36
CA GLN A 389 -18.45 22.50 4.00
C GLN A 389 -17.30 21.62 3.49
N ARG A 390 -17.37 20.31 3.68
CA ARG A 390 -16.38 19.35 3.21
C ARG A 390 -16.90 18.65 1.95
N ARG A 391 -16.22 18.83 0.83
CA ARG A 391 -16.44 18.01 -0.38
C ARG A 391 -15.69 16.68 -0.36
N LYS A 392 -15.07 16.32 0.75
CA LYS A 392 -14.41 15.03 0.97
C LYS A 392 -15.41 13.99 1.44
N GLY A 393 -15.12 12.72 1.19
CA GLY A 393 -15.85 11.62 1.84
C GLY A 393 -15.74 11.72 3.38
N ILE A 394 -16.75 11.21 4.05
CA ILE A 394 -16.87 11.19 5.50
C ILE A 394 -16.42 9.80 5.97
N THR A 395 -15.54 9.72 6.97
CA THR A 395 -15.14 8.45 7.57
C THR A 395 -16.30 7.83 8.35
N ASP A 396 -16.21 6.52 8.62
CA ASP A 396 -17.21 5.84 9.43
C ASP A 396 -17.37 6.48 10.83
N ASP A 397 -16.25 6.87 11.46
CA ASP A 397 -16.27 7.56 12.75
C ASP A 397 -16.98 8.92 12.67
N GLU A 398 -16.75 9.68 11.60
CA GLU A 398 -17.42 10.97 11.37
C GLU A 398 -18.92 10.76 11.11
N LEU A 399 -19.28 9.71 10.35
CA LEU A 399 -20.68 9.35 10.11
C LEU A 399 -21.39 8.98 11.41
N ILE A 400 -20.74 8.17 12.26
CA ILE A 400 -21.28 7.79 13.56
C ILE A 400 -21.40 9.02 14.48
N ARG A 401 -20.43 9.94 14.49
CA ARG A 401 -20.60 11.21 15.22
C ARG A 401 -21.80 12.01 14.73
N GLY A 402 -22.00 12.09 13.40
CA GLY A 402 -23.18 12.73 12.82
C GLY A 402 -24.49 12.04 13.19
N TYR A 403 -24.51 10.70 13.26
CA TYR A 403 -25.64 9.93 13.74
C TYR A 403 -25.91 10.17 15.23
N LEU A 404 -24.87 10.19 16.06
CA LEU A 404 -25.00 10.51 17.49
C LEU A 404 -25.53 11.94 17.70
N ASP A 405 -25.07 12.89 16.89
CA ASP A 405 -25.61 14.26 16.89
C ASP A 405 -27.09 14.29 16.47
N TYR A 406 -27.47 13.54 15.42
CA TYR A 406 -28.88 13.42 15.03
C TYR A 406 -29.75 12.88 16.16
N ARG A 407 -29.27 11.88 16.89
CA ARG A 407 -29.96 11.24 18.03
C ARG A 407 -29.90 12.00 19.32
N ALA A 408 -29.04 13.00 19.43
CA ALA A 408 -28.80 13.71 20.68
C ALA A 408 -30.11 14.30 21.24
N PRO A 409 -30.52 13.87 22.44
CA PRO A 409 -31.71 14.42 23.08
C PRO A 409 -31.51 15.82 23.60
N ILE A 410 -30.26 16.21 23.91
CA ILE A 410 -29.91 17.55 24.37
C ILE A 410 -29.07 18.24 23.29
N LYS A 411 -29.61 19.34 22.75
CA LYS A 411 -28.89 20.23 21.81
C LYS A 411 -28.96 21.63 22.32
N ILE A 412 -27.82 22.18 22.72
CA ILE A 412 -27.74 23.52 23.32
C ILE A 412 -27.29 24.50 22.24
N GLU A 413 -28.11 25.52 22.00
CA GLU A 413 -27.87 26.60 21.04
C GLU A 413 -27.10 27.75 21.67
N ALA A 414 -27.35 28.02 22.99
CA ALA A 414 -26.64 29.05 23.75
C ALA A 414 -26.43 28.62 25.20
N PHE A 415 -25.24 28.89 25.70
CA PHE A 415 -24.86 28.79 27.10
C PHE A 415 -24.65 30.21 27.66
N ASP A 416 -25.24 30.49 28.81
CA ASP A 416 -24.94 31.66 29.61
C ASP A 416 -24.87 31.23 31.07
N TYR A 417 -23.86 31.68 31.79
CA TYR A 417 -23.72 31.37 33.20
C TYR A 417 -23.20 32.56 34.00
N SER A 418 -23.59 32.61 35.23
CA SER A 418 -23.04 33.56 36.19
C SER A 418 -22.70 32.86 37.50
N LYS A 419 -21.68 33.37 38.20
CA LYS A 419 -21.19 32.81 39.46
C LYS A 419 -20.95 33.91 40.47
N THR A 420 -21.49 33.71 41.65
CA THR A 420 -21.25 34.57 42.84
C THR A 420 -20.54 33.74 43.91
N ALA A 421 -20.23 34.35 45.05
CA ALA A 421 -19.67 33.64 46.20
C ALA A 421 -20.66 32.63 46.84
N GLN A 422 -21.94 32.74 46.54
CA GLN A 422 -23.00 31.93 47.16
C GLN A 422 -23.85 31.14 46.19
N THR A 423 -23.88 31.51 44.92
CA THR A 423 -24.76 30.89 43.92
C THR A 423 -24.06 30.73 42.55
N SER A 424 -24.44 29.70 41.82
CA SER A 424 -24.14 29.55 40.41
C SER A 424 -25.45 29.47 39.63
N GLU A 425 -25.59 30.24 38.57
CA GLU A 425 -26.76 30.25 37.70
C GLU A 425 -26.37 29.83 36.30
N VAL A 426 -27.19 28.98 35.64
CA VAL A 426 -27.04 28.59 34.24
C VAL A 426 -28.34 28.91 33.50
N LYS A 427 -28.22 29.59 32.36
CA LYS A 427 -29.28 29.82 31.40
C LYS A 427 -28.90 29.14 30.11
N LEU A 428 -29.76 28.28 29.63
CA LEU A 428 -29.54 27.48 28.43
C LEU A 428 -30.69 27.69 27.47
N LYS A 429 -30.37 27.82 26.20
CA LYS A 429 -31.35 27.79 25.11
C LYS A 429 -31.08 26.59 24.25
N GLY A 430 -32.13 25.82 23.94
CA GLY A 430 -31.97 24.65 23.07
C GLY A 430 -33.09 23.63 23.18
N LYS A 431 -32.75 22.41 22.78
CA LYS A 431 -33.62 21.23 22.89
C LYS A 431 -33.17 20.38 24.09
N PHE A 432 -34.09 20.01 24.94
CA PHE A 432 -33.89 19.12 26.08
C PHE A 432 -34.95 17.99 26.00
N PHE A 433 -34.60 16.87 25.38
CA PHE A 433 -35.52 15.77 25.10
C PHE A 433 -36.74 16.21 24.26
N THR A 434 -37.92 16.26 24.85
CA THR A 434 -39.14 16.73 24.20
C THR A 434 -39.39 18.24 24.34
N PHE A 435 -38.67 18.90 25.26
CA PHE A 435 -38.78 20.34 25.47
C PHE A 435 -37.85 21.11 24.52
N LYS A 436 -38.34 22.22 23.96
CA LYS A 436 -37.57 23.16 23.16
C LYS A 436 -37.80 24.59 23.67
N GLY A 437 -36.74 25.28 24.05
CA GLY A 437 -36.84 26.65 24.58
C GLY A 437 -35.72 26.98 25.55
N ASP A 438 -36.00 27.96 26.40
CA ASP A 438 -35.04 28.47 27.39
C ASP A 438 -35.24 27.76 28.75
N VAL A 439 -34.14 27.32 29.34
CA VAL A 439 -34.08 26.68 30.65
C VAL A 439 -33.15 27.48 31.54
N ARG A 440 -33.59 27.77 32.76
CA ARG A 440 -32.80 28.45 33.77
C ARG A 440 -32.79 27.61 35.04
N GLU A 441 -31.60 27.47 35.64
CA GLU A 441 -31.44 26.79 36.92
C GLU A 441 -30.41 27.52 37.78
N VAL A 442 -30.67 27.53 39.07
CA VAL A 442 -29.79 28.14 40.08
C VAL A 442 -29.38 27.07 41.09
N HIS A 443 -28.09 27.00 41.36
CA HIS A 443 -27.53 26.15 42.40
C HIS A 443 -27.01 27.02 43.53
N GLU A 444 -27.48 26.75 44.73
CA GLU A 444 -27.00 27.40 45.95
C GLU A 444 -25.75 26.70 46.47
N GLY A 445 -24.66 27.44 46.65
CA GLY A 445 -23.36 26.91 47.07
C GLY A 445 -22.18 27.54 46.31
N LYS A 446 -20.96 27.18 46.69
CA LYS A 446 -19.71 27.60 46.02
C LYS A 446 -19.35 26.73 44.80
N ASP A 447 -20.26 25.86 44.40
CA ASP A 447 -20.03 24.94 43.33
C ASP A 447 -19.96 25.63 41.95
N SER A 448 -19.51 24.91 40.95
CA SER A 448 -19.38 25.38 39.58
C SER A 448 -20.74 25.51 38.87
N ALA A 449 -20.77 26.17 37.71
CA ALA A 449 -21.93 26.19 36.81
C ALA A 449 -22.36 24.78 36.40
N LEU A 450 -21.42 23.82 36.44
CA LEU A 450 -21.68 22.40 36.17
C LEU A 450 -22.73 21.80 37.12
N ALA A 451 -22.77 22.24 38.42
CA ALA A 451 -23.77 21.77 39.38
C ALA A 451 -25.19 22.24 39.03
N ALA A 452 -25.35 23.48 38.56
CA ALA A 452 -26.63 23.98 38.08
C ALA A 452 -27.08 23.25 36.82
N LEU A 453 -26.18 22.98 35.85
CA LEU A 453 -26.47 22.18 34.67
C LEU A 453 -26.89 20.75 35.06
N LYS A 454 -26.20 20.13 36.01
CA LYS A 454 -26.54 18.80 36.50
C LYS A 454 -27.99 18.72 37.02
N LYS A 455 -28.48 19.70 37.74
CA LYS A 455 -29.88 19.73 38.15
C LYS A 455 -30.86 19.75 36.98
N ILE A 456 -30.52 20.47 35.90
CA ILE A 456 -31.33 20.46 34.67
C ILE A 456 -31.34 19.04 34.07
N ILE A 457 -30.17 18.41 34.00
CA ILE A 457 -30.03 17.05 33.46
C ILE A 457 -30.83 16.05 34.32
N ASP A 458 -30.66 16.09 35.64
CA ASP A 458 -31.37 15.18 36.54
C ASP A 458 -32.91 15.30 36.39
N LYS A 459 -33.41 16.51 36.10
CA LYS A 459 -34.84 16.77 35.89
C LYS A 459 -35.39 16.13 34.59
N TYR A 460 -34.59 16.11 33.51
CA TYR A 460 -35.06 15.68 32.17
C TYR A 460 -34.60 14.28 31.79
N PHE A 461 -33.46 13.83 32.29
CA PHE A 461 -32.87 12.52 31.96
C PHE A 461 -33.03 11.52 33.12
N GLY A 462 -32.96 11.98 34.34
CA GLY A 462 -32.83 11.19 35.56
C GLY A 462 -31.46 11.44 36.23
N PRO A 463 -31.30 10.98 37.48
CA PRO A 463 -30.09 11.24 38.24
C PRO A 463 -28.86 10.59 37.57
N VAL A 464 -27.81 11.37 37.48
CA VAL A 464 -26.49 10.91 37.02
C VAL A 464 -25.46 11.21 38.10
N GLU A 465 -24.49 10.31 38.27
CA GLU A 465 -23.35 10.50 39.15
C GLU A 465 -22.13 10.93 38.36
N VAL A 466 -21.54 12.08 38.66
CA VAL A 466 -20.26 12.50 38.05
C VAL A 466 -19.11 11.82 38.78
N GLN A 467 -18.49 10.84 38.14
CA GLN A 467 -17.38 10.05 38.72
C GLN A 467 -16.03 10.75 38.57
N SER A 468 -15.81 11.44 37.44
CA SER A 468 -14.57 12.17 37.23
C SER A 468 -14.78 13.39 36.34
N HIS A 469 -13.98 14.42 36.57
CA HIS A 469 -13.87 15.61 35.74
C HIS A 469 -12.39 15.97 35.57
N ARG A 470 -11.94 16.17 34.35
CA ARG A 470 -10.57 16.60 34.01
C ARG A 470 -10.64 17.63 32.90
N SER A 471 -9.92 18.74 33.08
CA SER A 471 -9.77 19.78 32.05
C SER A 471 -8.29 20.06 31.82
N LYS A 472 -7.92 20.27 30.57
CA LYS A 472 -6.57 20.69 30.16
C LYS A 472 -6.65 21.72 29.05
N SER A 473 -5.64 22.58 28.97
CA SER A 473 -5.48 23.42 27.79
C SER A 473 -4.84 22.61 26.65
N ASP A 474 -5.44 22.68 25.48
CA ASP A 474 -4.94 21.97 24.27
C ASP A 474 -4.07 22.87 23.39
N THR A 475 -4.10 24.19 23.64
CA THR A 475 -3.32 25.21 22.96
C THR A 475 -2.72 26.19 23.95
N SER A 476 -1.80 27.04 23.52
CA SER A 476 -1.17 28.08 24.34
C SER A 476 -1.57 29.47 23.85
N GLY A 477 -1.55 30.45 24.78
CA GLY A 477 -1.85 31.87 24.50
C GLY A 477 -3.24 32.32 24.93
N ILE A 478 -3.60 33.57 24.58
CA ILE A 478 -4.85 34.21 25.00
C ILE A 478 -6.10 33.54 24.40
N THR A 479 -5.93 32.82 23.29
CA THR A 479 -7.00 32.07 22.62
C THR A 479 -6.95 30.57 22.92
N ALA A 480 -6.29 30.18 24.01
CA ALA A 480 -6.18 28.77 24.40
C ALA A 480 -7.57 28.14 24.58
N VAL A 481 -7.71 26.93 23.97
CA VAL A 481 -8.92 26.14 24.07
C VAL A 481 -8.78 25.16 25.24
N SER A 482 -9.73 25.18 26.15
CA SER A 482 -9.86 24.17 27.21
C SER A 482 -10.60 22.95 26.64
N VAL A 483 -10.06 21.77 26.89
CA VAL A 483 -10.72 20.50 26.61
C VAL A 483 -11.04 19.81 27.92
N SER A 484 -12.32 19.59 28.17
CA SER A 484 -12.83 18.90 29.36
C SER A 484 -13.30 17.48 28.99
N LYS A 485 -13.07 16.56 29.92
CA LYS A 485 -13.61 15.20 29.90
C LYS A 485 -14.36 14.95 31.20
N ILE A 486 -15.57 14.44 31.09
CA ILE A 486 -16.41 14.07 32.22
C ILE A 486 -16.89 12.64 32.07
N THR A 487 -16.73 11.88 33.13
CA THR A 487 -17.26 10.51 33.22
C THR A 487 -18.46 10.54 34.16
N ILE A 488 -19.59 9.99 33.69
CA ILE A 488 -20.81 9.83 34.49
C ILE A 488 -21.16 8.35 34.64
N ALA A 489 -21.83 8.00 35.75
CA ALA A 489 -22.58 6.74 35.85
C ALA A 489 -24.08 7.06 35.83
N ASP A 490 -24.86 6.24 35.12
CA ASP A 490 -26.31 6.33 35.11
C ASP A 490 -26.94 5.51 36.24
N GLU A 491 -28.27 5.58 36.40
CA GLU A 491 -29.02 4.85 37.44
C GLU A 491 -28.80 3.33 37.45
N LEU A 492 -28.34 2.75 36.33
CA LEU A 492 -28.04 1.33 36.19
C LEU A 492 -26.57 1.01 36.45
N GLY A 493 -25.76 2.01 36.80
CA GLY A 493 -24.32 1.88 37.02
C GLY A 493 -23.47 1.81 35.75
N ALA A 494 -24.06 2.02 34.57
CA ALA A 494 -23.32 2.06 33.32
C ALA A 494 -22.55 3.41 33.20
N VAL A 495 -21.28 3.32 32.74
CA VAL A 495 -20.33 4.43 32.77
C VAL A 495 -20.14 4.99 31.37
N TYR A 496 -20.20 6.32 31.22
CA TYR A 496 -20.07 7.04 29.95
C TYR A 496 -19.11 8.23 30.08
N GLU A 497 -18.20 8.37 29.13
CA GLU A 497 -17.28 9.51 29.05
C GLU A 497 -17.73 10.47 27.94
N GLY A 498 -17.90 11.73 28.29
CA GLY A 498 -18.14 12.84 27.38
C GLY A 498 -16.95 13.78 27.30
N SER A 499 -16.85 14.51 26.20
CA SER A 499 -15.83 15.52 25.94
C SER A 499 -16.43 16.82 25.45
N GLY A 500 -15.83 17.94 25.85
CA GLY A 500 -16.23 19.28 25.42
C GLY A 500 -15.01 20.17 25.23
N ALA A 501 -15.08 21.10 24.29
CA ALA A 501 -14.02 22.07 24.04
C ALA A 501 -14.60 23.45 23.90
N ASP A 502 -13.98 24.41 24.58
CA ASP A 502 -14.33 25.84 24.54
C ASP A 502 -13.15 26.69 25.03
N GLN A 503 -13.15 27.99 24.72
CA GLN A 503 -12.19 28.93 25.35
C GLN A 503 -12.49 29.11 26.82
N ASP A 504 -13.76 29.01 27.23
CA ASP A 504 -14.20 29.02 28.61
C ASP A 504 -14.20 27.61 29.20
N ILE A 505 -13.49 27.44 30.32
CA ILE A 505 -13.33 26.13 30.97
C ILE A 505 -14.66 25.61 31.56
N GLU A 506 -15.53 26.49 32.08
CA GLU A 506 -16.84 26.10 32.60
C GLU A 506 -17.76 25.64 31.45
N ILE A 507 -17.77 26.38 30.33
CA ILE A 507 -18.53 25.97 29.12
C ILE A 507 -17.98 24.66 28.54
N SER A 508 -16.67 24.50 28.51
CA SER A 508 -16.02 23.25 28.11
C SER A 508 -16.49 22.05 28.95
N ALA A 509 -16.54 22.23 30.28
CA ALA A 509 -17.03 21.20 31.21
C ALA A 509 -18.53 20.94 31.04
N MET A 510 -19.35 21.97 30.86
CA MET A 510 -20.78 21.80 30.57
C MET A 510 -21.05 21.04 29.28
N LYS A 511 -20.31 21.34 28.20
CA LYS A 511 -20.37 20.59 26.93
C LYS A 511 -19.98 19.13 27.15
N ALA A 512 -18.96 18.85 27.97
CA ALA A 512 -18.54 17.46 28.24
C ALA A 512 -19.61 16.68 29.00
N LEU A 513 -20.30 17.30 29.95
CA LEU A 513 -21.41 16.67 30.70
C LEU A 513 -22.58 16.35 29.74
N VAL A 514 -22.97 17.30 28.89
CA VAL A 514 -24.03 17.11 27.89
C VAL A 514 -23.69 15.98 26.93
N ASP A 515 -22.45 15.91 26.47
CA ASP A 515 -21.99 14.83 25.58
C ASP A 515 -22.05 13.45 26.26
N ALA A 516 -21.66 13.35 27.54
CA ALA A 516 -21.77 12.12 28.31
C ALA A 516 -23.22 11.65 28.46
N VAL A 517 -24.15 12.56 28.76
CA VAL A 517 -25.59 12.25 28.88
C VAL A 517 -26.21 11.87 27.56
N ASN A 518 -25.87 12.58 26.48
CA ASN A 518 -26.32 12.22 25.14
C ASN A 518 -25.89 10.81 24.76
N LYS A 519 -24.63 10.45 25.03
CA LYS A 519 -24.10 9.09 24.81
C LYS A 519 -24.87 8.05 25.64
N ALA A 520 -25.07 8.31 26.94
CA ALA A 520 -25.83 7.42 27.81
C ALA A 520 -27.24 7.14 27.27
N TYR A 521 -27.97 8.19 26.85
CA TYR A 521 -29.29 8.06 26.27
C TYR A 521 -29.28 7.25 24.97
N ILE A 522 -28.31 7.53 24.07
CA ILE A 522 -28.24 6.86 22.77
C ILE A 522 -27.86 5.40 22.94
N GLU A 523 -26.88 5.07 23.76
CA GLU A 523 -26.49 3.68 24.03
C GLU A 523 -27.65 2.87 24.62
N ARG A 524 -28.44 3.47 25.51
CA ARG A 524 -29.61 2.84 26.13
C ARG A 524 -30.73 2.55 25.13
N ASN A 525 -31.00 3.48 24.19
CA ASN A 525 -32.19 3.46 23.35
C ASN A 525 -31.95 3.00 21.91
N TYR A 526 -30.72 3.17 21.39
CA TYR A 526 -30.42 2.96 19.96
C TYR A 526 -29.25 2.00 19.71
N ARG A 527 -28.63 1.44 20.76
CA ARG A 527 -27.67 0.35 20.60
C ARG A 527 -28.40 -0.96 20.28
N LYS A 528 -27.93 -1.74 19.32
CA LYS A 528 -28.42 -3.10 19.10
C LYS A 528 -28.19 -3.94 20.36
N LYS A 529 -29.24 -4.55 20.89
CA LYS A 529 -29.11 -5.53 21.97
C LYS A 529 -28.58 -6.81 21.32
N ASN A 530 -27.43 -7.29 21.75
CA ASN A 530 -26.90 -8.59 21.33
C ASN A 530 -27.82 -9.74 21.74
#